data_a67c47b72dcc5eac9b5ebdf6fcaae7b4
#
_entry.id   a67c47b72dcc5eac9b5ebdf6fcaae7b4
#
_cell.length_a   1.000
_cell.length_b   1.000
_cell.length_c   1.000
_cell.angle_alpha   90.00
_cell.angle_beta   90.00
_cell.angle_gamma   90.00
#
_symmetry.space_group_name_H-M   'P 1'
#
loop_
_entity.id
_entity.type
_entity.pdbx_description
1 polymer ?
#
loop_
_entity_poly.entity_id
_entity_poly.type
_entity_poly.pdbx_seq_one_letter_code
_entity_poly.pdbx_strand_id
1 'polypeptide(L)'
;MRIDDKTFKPVKEGEFGIFTEISDLPIFEYPSYLKEGIGAVCMSGSASIQVFDTKFRILPEMIVTLFPWQLVSIKEVSEDFRLIFFRVSEEMFTDSLSSLWRLTPGFFFYMRKHITSEPVKDDIRRFLSFCSLLAHRECAPANCRRESIMQLLRVYYWDVYAMYVNDPLAENTKYTRKEELAFRFMRLIIEERPPNLEVAYYAEKLGVSAKYLTNLVKSISGQSAREWIVYYTIVEIKALLRESTLDLKTIVSRVNFPDQSSLS
;
A
#
# COMPACT_ATOMS: atom_id res chain seq x y z
N MET A 1 -1.15 30.50 -0.61
CA MET A 1 0.12 30.35 -1.37
C MET A 1 -0.27 29.53 -2.59
N ARG A 2 -0.30 30.14 -3.80
CA ARG A 2 -0.47 29.37 -5.05
C ARG A 2 0.83 28.60 -5.26
N ILE A 3 0.81 27.29 -5.13
CA ILE A 3 1.93 26.45 -5.54
C ILE A 3 1.84 26.41 -7.06
N ASP A 4 2.82 27.01 -7.71
CA ASP A 4 2.91 27.05 -9.16
C ASP A 4 3.20 25.61 -9.65
N ASP A 5 2.41 25.11 -10.60
CA ASP A 5 2.55 23.77 -11.22
C ASP A 5 3.98 23.50 -11.74
N LYS A 6 4.74 24.58 -11.97
CA LYS A 6 6.13 24.54 -12.43
C LYS A 6 7.15 24.07 -11.36
N THR A 7 6.73 23.94 -10.10
CA THR A 7 7.63 23.60 -8.99
C THR A 7 7.91 22.10 -8.91
N PHE A 8 7.03 21.27 -9.47
CA PHE A 8 7.18 19.81 -9.46
C PHE A 8 7.74 19.34 -10.80
N LYS A 9 9.06 19.13 -10.86
CA LYS A 9 9.66 18.40 -11.98
C LYS A 9 9.43 16.89 -11.74
N PRO A 10 8.88 16.16 -12.73
CA PRO A 10 8.67 14.72 -12.58
C PRO A 10 10.00 14.02 -12.37
N VAL A 11 10.09 13.24 -11.29
CA VAL A 11 11.20 12.33 -11.04
C VAL A 11 10.92 11.03 -11.74
N LYS A 12 11.70 10.72 -12.72
CA LYS A 12 11.56 9.51 -13.53
C LYS A 12 12.71 8.57 -13.25
N GLU A 13 12.80 7.98 -12.08
CA GLU A 13 13.68 6.84 -11.89
C GLU A 13 13.15 5.83 -10.87
N GLY A 14 12.74 4.70 -11.41
CA GLY A 14 12.76 3.39 -10.78
C GLY A 14 11.76 3.15 -9.66
N GLU A 15 12.06 3.53 -8.44
CA GLU A 15 11.28 3.16 -7.27
C GLU A 15 10.29 4.24 -6.81
N PHE A 16 10.51 5.49 -7.22
CA PHE A 16 9.75 6.63 -6.73
C PHE A 16 9.67 7.75 -7.78
N GLY A 17 8.56 8.47 -7.82
CA GLY A 17 8.41 9.69 -8.64
C GLY A 17 7.23 10.54 -8.22
N ILE A 18 7.30 11.85 -8.52
CA ILE A 18 6.21 12.81 -8.37
C ILE A 18 5.80 13.32 -9.75
N PHE A 19 4.50 13.39 -10.00
CA PHE A 19 3.92 13.64 -11.31
C PHE A 19 2.76 14.63 -11.22
N THR A 20 2.53 15.34 -12.32
CA THR A 20 1.38 16.24 -12.51
C THR A 20 0.55 15.87 -13.73
N GLU A 21 1.14 15.09 -14.65
CA GLU A 21 0.46 14.70 -15.89
C GLU A 21 -0.35 13.42 -15.67
N ILE A 22 -1.62 13.45 -16.07
CA ILE A 22 -2.52 12.30 -15.94
C ILE A 22 -2.06 11.09 -16.76
N SER A 23 -1.32 11.32 -17.84
CA SER A 23 -0.71 10.24 -18.65
C SER A 23 0.31 9.40 -17.87
N ASP A 24 0.86 9.94 -16.80
CA ASP A 24 1.80 9.22 -15.93
C ASP A 24 1.08 8.39 -14.85
N LEU A 25 -0.26 8.52 -14.73
CA LEU A 25 -1.05 7.75 -13.78
C LEU A 25 -1.22 6.30 -14.28
N PRO A 26 -0.76 5.28 -13.54
CA PRO A 26 -0.81 3.89 -14.00
C PRO A 26 -2.19 3.25 -13.75
N ILE A 27 -3.26 3.99 -14.04
CA ILE A 27 -4.66 3.54 -13.91
C ILE A 27 -5.32 3.69 -15.28
N PHE A 28 -5.93 2.60 -15.75
CA PHE A 28 -6.55 2.52 -17.07
C PHE A 28 -8.09 2.56 -16.98
N GLU A 29 -8.75 2.75 -18.12
CA GLU A 29 -10.22 2.66 -18.19
C GLU A 29 -10.75 1.26 -17.90
N TYR A 30 -9.93 0.23 -18.12
CA TYR A 30 -10.24 -1.16 -17.80
C TYR A 30 -9.63 -1.58 -16.46
N PRO A 31 -10.30 -2.48 -15.71
CA PRO A 31 -9.78 -2.93 -14.43
C PRO A 31 -8.41 -3.62 -14.55
N SER A 32 -7.43 -3.12 -13.82
CA SER A 32 -6.08 -3.69 -13.76
C SER A 32 -5.53 -3.63 -12.34
N TYR A 33 -4.67 -4.59 -11.99
CA TYR A 33 -4.00 -4.56 -10.68
C TYR A 33 -2.88 -3.53 -10.67
N LEU A 34 -2.93 -2.63 -9.69
CA LEU A 34 -1.83 -1.70 -9.45
C LEU A 34 -0.57 -2.45 -9.02
N LYS A 35 0.57 -2.05 -9.57
CA LYS A 35 1.91 -2.51 -9.17
C LYS A 35 2.62 -1.52 -8.27
N GLU A 36 2.02 -0.37 -8.05
CA GLU A 36 2.62 0.77 -7.34
C GLU A 36 1.65 1.32 -6.31
N GLY A 37 2.19 1.90 -5.24
CA GLY A 37 1.43 2.74 -4.33
C GLY A 37 1.29 4.15 -4.91
N ILE A 38 0.15 4.78 -4.71
CA ILE A 38 -0.15 6.13 -5.20
C ILE A 38 -0.72 6.96 -4.05
N GLY A 39 -0.15 8.14 -3.84
CA GLY A 39 -0.77 9.20 -3.06
C GLY A 39 -1.00 10.40 -3.96
N ALA A 40 -2.22 10.89 -4.03
CA ALA A 40 -2.61 11.97 -4.95
C ALA A 40 -3.51 13.00 -4.26
N VAL A 41 -3.48 14.24 -4.76
CA VAL A 41 -4.46 15.27 -4.44
C VAL A 41 -5.08 15.78 -5.74
N CYS A 42 -6.41 15.89 -5.77
CA CYS A 42 -7.12 16.49 -6.90
C CYS A 42 -7.07 18.02 -6.80
N MET A 43 -6.53 18.63 -7.84
CA MET A 43 -6.39 20.10 -7.93
C MET A 43 -7.56 20.76 -8.64
N SER A 44 -8.13 20.09 -9.66
CA SER A 44 -9.28 20.56 -10.43
C SER A 44 -9.98 19.42 -11.14
N GLY A 45 -11.17 19.67 -11.64
CA GLY A 45 -11.98 18.72 -12.40
C GLY A 45 -12.54 17.58 -11.56
N SER A 46 -12.90 16.49 -12.21
CA SER A 46 -13.43 15.30 -11.55
C SER A 46 -13.13 14.03 -12.33
N ALA A 47 -13.08 12.91 -11.62
CA ALA A 47 -12.99 11.57 -12.20
C ALA A 47 -13.73 10.56 -11.34
N SER A 48 -14.02 9.39 -11.90
CA SER A 48 -14.52 8.24 -11.15
C SER A 48 -13.46 7.16 -11.10
N ILE A 49 -13.01 6.79 -9.91
CA ILE A 49 -12.11 5.66 -9.68
C ILE A 49 -12.93 4.50 -9.12
N GLN A 50 -12.82 3.34 -9.72
CA GLN A 50 -13.37 2.10 -9.20
C GLN A 50 -12.25 1.30 -8.58
N VAL A 51 -12.43 0.88 -7.31
CA VAL A 51 -11.51 -0.01 -6.60
C VAL A 51 -12.28 -1.26 -6.22
N PHE A 52 -11.91 -2.39 -6.81
CA PHE A 52 -12.66 -3.65 -6.76
C PHE A 52 -14.13 -3.44 -7.17
N ASP A 53 -15.07 -3.51 -6.24
CA ASP A 53 -16.51 -3.36 -6.42
C ASP A 53 -17.06 -1.98 -6.01
N THR A 54 -16.19 -1.11 -5.47
CA THR A 54 -16.58 0.20 -4.96
C THR A 54 -16.18 1.33 -5.90
N LYS A 55 -17.12 2.23 -6.22
CA LYS A 55 -16.90 3.41 -7.07
C LYS A 55 -16.74 4.65 -6.20
N PHE A 56 -15.70 5.43 -6.48
CA PHE A 56 -15.38 6.68 -5.80
C PHE A 56 -15.42 7.83 -6.81
N ARG A 57 -16.08 8.90 -6.46
CA ARG A 57 -16.00 10.14 -7.23
C ARG A 57 -14.90 11.03 -6.63
N ILE A 58 -13.94 11.37 -7.44
CA ILE A 58 -12.81 12.23 -7.05
C ILE A 58 -13.16 13.66 -7.46
N LEU A 59 -13.08 14.56 -6.52
CA LEU A 59 -13.40 15.98 -6.65
C LEU A 59 -12.20 16.82 -6.20
N PRO A 60 -12.17 18.12 -6.54
CA PRO A 60 -11.12 19.02 -6.07
C PRO A 60 -10.95 18.98 -4.56
N GLU A 61 -9.70 19.10 -4.11
CA GLU A 61 -9.29 19.09 -2.71
C GLU A 61 -9.36 17.71 -2.02
N MET A 62 -9.79 16.64 -2.71
CA MET A 62 -9.74 15.28 -2.15
C MET A 62 -8.33 14.69 -2.28
N ILE A 63 -7.87 14.05 -1.20
CA ILE A 63 -6.67 13.21 -1.21
C ILE A 63 -7.09 11.78 -1.50
N VAL A 64 -6.34 11.13 -2.38
CA VAL A 64 -6.54 9.74 -2.79
C VAL A 64 -5.32 8.93 -2.42
N THR A 65 -5.51 7.81 -1.74
CA THR A 65 -4.45 6.87 -1.43
C THR A 65 -4.80 5.49 -1.98
N LEU A 66 -3.96 4.99 -2.88
CA LEU A 66 -4.11 3.66 -3.45
C LEU A 66 -2.88 2.81 -3.14
N PHE A 67 -3.12 1.56 -2.83
CA PHE A 67 -2.07 0.60 -2.52
C PHE A 67 -1.76 -0.30 -3.72
N PRO A 68 -0.54 -0.83 -3.83
CA PRO A 68 -0.28 -1.93 -4.74
C PRO A 68 -1.31 -3.05 -4.55
N TRP A 69 -1.53 -3.82 -5.59
CA TRP A 69 -2.42 -4.99 -5.65
C TRP A 69 -3.93 -4.68 -5.64
N GLN A 70 -4.33 -3.42 -5.50
CA GLN A 70 -5.73 -3.05 -5.67
C GLN A 70 -6.11 -3.16 -7.15
N LEU A 71 -7.28 -3.75 -7.42
CA LEU A 71 -7.87 -3.79 -8.76
C LEU A 71 -8.57 -2.46 -9.01
N VAL A 72 -8.04 -1.66 -9.92
CA VAL A 72 -8.50 -0.29 -10.15
C VAL A 72 -8.80 -0.02 -11.61
N SER A 73 -9.72 0.91 -11.85
CA SER A 73 -9.95 1.55 -13.14
C SER A 73 -10.38 3.00 -12.94
N ILE A 74 -10.14 3.85 -13.94
CA ILE A 74 -10.57 5.25 -13.93
C ILE A 74 -11.51 5.51 -15.10
N LYS A 75 -12.58 6.27 -14.88
CA LYS A 75 -13.60 6.62 -15.88
C LYS A 75 -14.13 8.02 -15.63
N GLU A 76 -14.89 8.53 -16.56
CA GLU A 76 -15.59 9.82 -16.41
C GLU A 76 -14.62 10.95 -16.02
N VAL A 77 -13.46 11.00 -16.68
CA VAL A 77 -12.44 12.00 -16.43
C VAL A 77 -12.83 13.29 -17.15
N SER A 78 -12.97 14.41 -16.41
CA SER A 78 -13.27 15.71 -17.02
C SER A 78 -12.01 16.29 -17.69
N GLU A 79 -12.20 17.17 -18.69
CA GLU A 79 -11.09 17.76 -19.46
C GLU A 79 -10.13 18.60 -18.59
N ASP A 80 -10.64 19.19 -17.53
CA ASP A 80 -9.91 19.99 -16.56
C ASP A 80 -9.38 19.20 -15.35
N PHE A 81 -9.47 17.86 -15.38
CA PHE A 81 -9.00 17.01 -14.29
C PHE A 81 -7.48 17.10 -14.16
N ARG A 82 -7.01 17.51 -12.99
CA ARG A 82 -5.59 17.66 -12.67
C ARG A 82 -5.30 17.07 -11.30
N LEU A 83 -4.21 16.33 -11.22
CA LEU A 83 -3.68 15.73 -9.98
C LEU A 83 -2.25 16.20 -9.74
N ILE A 84 -1.87 16.27 -8.47
CA ILE A 84 -0.48 16.17 -8.04
C ILE A 84 -0.37 14.84 -7.30
N PHE A 85 0.51 13.95 -7.72
CA PHE A 85 0.62 12.63 -7.14
C PHE A 85 2.05 12.11 -7.12
N PHE A 86 2.34 11.26 -6.15
CA PHE A 86 3.54 10.45 -6.15
C PHE A 86 3.19 8.99 -6.45
N ARG A 87 4.15 8.30 -7.04
CA ARG A 87 4.14 6.85 -7.24
C ARG A 87 5.30 6.25 -6.48
N VAL A 88 5.08 5.07 -5.95
CA VAL A 88 6.10 4.30 -5.23
C VAL A 88 6.02 2.84 -5.65
N SER A 89 7.16 2.22 -5.97
CA SER A 89 7.22 0.81 -6.34
C SER A 89 6.67 -0.09 -5.23
N GLU A 90 6.20 -1.28 -5.60
CA GLU A 90 5.75 -2.30 -4.66
C GLU A 90 6.82 -2.61 -3.59
N GLU A 91 8.09 -2.68 -4.00
CA GLU A 91 9.20 -2.94 -3.09
C GLU A 91 9.37 -1.81 -2.07
N MET A 92 9.47 -0.56 -2.51
CA MET A 92 9.63 0.59 -1.62
C MET A 92 8.38 0.79 -0.73
N PHE A 93 7.17 0.54 -1.25
CA PHE A 93 5.94 0.53 -0.47
C PHE A 93 6.04 -0.51 0.67
N THR A 94 6.40 -1.75 0.33
CA THR A 94 6.56 -2.84 1.29
C THR A 94 7.63 -2.51 2.35
N ASP A 95 8.76 -1.97 1.93
CA ASP A 95 9.84 -1.55 2.83
C ASP A 95 9.43 -0.41 3.75
N SER A 96 8.64 0.54 3.23
CA SER A 96 8.09 1.64 4.04
C SER A 96 7.14 1.13 5.11
N LEU A 97 6.31 0.12 4.80
CA LEU A 97 5.38 -0.49 5.74
C LEU A 97 6.03 -1.49 6.71
N SER A 98 7.20 -2.02 6.39
CA SER A 98 7.85 -3.06 7.22
C SER A 98 8.18 -2.62 8.65
N SER A 99 8.23 -1.32 8.92
CA SER A 99 8.35 -0.76 10.29
C SER A 99 6.98 -0.60 10.97
N LEU A 100 5.90 -0.70 10.22
CA LEU A 100 4.53 -0.60 10.68
C LEU A 100 3.97 -2.01 10.97
N TRP A 101 4.71 -2.82 11.71
CA TRP A 101 4.36 -4.21 12.04
C TRP A 101 2.99 -4.38 12.72
N ARG A 102 2.39 -3.27 13.17
CA ARG A 102 1.04 -3.21 13.73
C ARG A 102 -0.06 -3.04 12.68
N LEU A 103 0.29 -2.93 11.39
CA LEU A 103 -0.72 -2.85 10.34
C LEU A 103 -1.54 -4.14 10.34
N THR A 104 -2.71 -4.03 10.89
CA THR A 104 -3.65 -5.16 10.94
C THR A 104 -4.19 -5.43 9.54
N PRO A 105 -4.58 -6.66 9.22
CA PRO A 105 -5.29 -6.97 7.98
C PRO A 105 -6.52 -6.05 7.79
N GLY A 106 -7.18 -5.64 8.87
CA GLY A 106 -8.29 -4.70 8.84
C GLY A 106 -7.95 -3.39 8.13
N PHE A 107 -6.74 -2.87 8.31
CA PHE A 107 -6.30 -1.67 7.62
C PHE A 107 -6.28 -1.84 6.08
N PHE A 108 -5.73 -2.93 5.57
CA PHE A 108 -5.71 -3.19 4.13
C PHE A 108 -7.13 -3.37 3.56
N PHE A 109 -8.03 -4.01 4.32
CA PHE A 109 -9.44 -4.13 3.94
C PHE A 109 -10.17 -2.79 4.00
N TYR A 110 -9.90 -1.99 5.03
CA TYR A 110 -10.42 -0.64 5.15
C TYR A 110 -10.05 0.22 3.94
N MET A 111 -8.78 0.18 3.53
CA MET A 111 -8.27 0.94 2.37
C MET A 111 -8.88 0.54 1.03
N ARG A 112 -9.59 -0.59 0.93
CA ARG A 112 -10.38 -0.94 -0.28
C ARG A 112 -11.65 -0.11 -0.40
N LYS A 113 -12.20 0.35 0.71
CA LYS A 113 -13.47 1.08 0.80
C LYS A 113 -13.29 2.54 1.20
N HIS A 114 -12.07 2.96 1.52
CA HIS A 114 -11.77 4.30 2.02
C HIS A 114 -10.46 4.80 1.41
N ILE A 115 -10.47 4.97 0.08
CA ILE A 115 -9.29 5.47 -0.65
C ILE A 115 -9.19 6.99 -0.64
N THR A 116 -10.25 7.68 -0.23
CA THR A 116 -10.33 9.14 -0.22
C THR A 116 -10.54 9.64 1.20
N SER A 117 -9.91 10.77 1.52
CA SER A 117 -10.26 11.57 2.68
C SER A 117 -11.22 12.69 2.28
N GLU A 118 -12.09 13.10 3.20
CA GLU A 118 -12.85 14.34 3.05
C GLU A 118 -11.90 15.54 2.94
N PRO A 119 -12.24 16.56 2.13
CA PRO A 119 -11.37 17.70 1.92
C PRO A 119 -11.25 18.57 3.17
N VAL A 120 -10.12 18.44 3.87
CA VAL A 120 -9.74 19.34 4.96
C VAL A 120 -8.57 20.19 4.48
N LYS A 121 -8.74 21.53 4.49
CA LYS A 121 -7.74 22.46 3.94
C LYS A 121 -6.33 22.27 4.51
N ASP A 122 -6.22 21.89 5.77
CA ASP A 122 -4.93 21.65 6.40
C ASP A 122 -4.30 20.33 5.92
N ASP A 123 -5.08 19.33 5.56
CA ASP A 123 -4.58 18.06 5.04
C ASP A 123 -4.01 18.24 3.63
N ILE A 124 -4.66 19.05 2.80
CA ILE A 124 -4.15 19.37 1.46
C ILE A 124 -2.81 20.10 1.57
N ARG A 125 -2.72 21.10 2.44
CA ARG A 125 -1.48 21.84 2.67
C ARG A 125 -0.36 20.92 3.17
N ARG A 126 -0.67 19.99 4.07
CA ARG A 126 0.27 18.97 4.57
C ARG A 126 0.72 18.06 3.44
N PHE A 127 -0.22 17.56 2.63
CA PHE A 127 0.10 16.69 1.49
C PHE A 127 1.01 17.39 0.46
N LEU A 128 0.70 18.64 0.08
CA LEU A 128 1.53 19.41 -0.84
C LEU A 128 2.91 19.71 -0.27
N SER A 129 3.01 20.04 1.01
CA SER A 129 4.29 20.21 1.71
C SER A 129 5.08 18.92 1.76
N PHE A 130 4.42 17.80 1.96
CA PHE A 130 5.02 16.46 1.91
C PHE A 130 5.56 16.13 0.52
N CYS A 131 4.81 16.39 -0.55
CA CYS A 131 5.29 16.25 -1.93
C CYS A 131 6.49 17.15 -2.21
N SER A 132 6.51 18.38 -1.68
CA SER A 132 7.65 19.28 -1.80
C SER A 132 8.90 18.73 -1.09
N LEU A 133 8.74 18.18 0.11
CA LEU A 133 9.84 17.53 0.83
C LEU A 133 10.39 16.32 0.07
N LEU A 134 9.52 15.49 -0.49
CA LEU A 134 9.91 14.35 -1.31
C LEU A 134 10.68 14.79 -2.56
N ALA A 135 10.19 15.80 -3.28
CA ALA A 135 10.87 16.35 -4.46
C ALA A 135 12.30 16.85 -4.13
N HIS A 136 12.49 17.47 -2.97
CA HIS A 136 13.82 17.91 -2.52
C HIS A 136 14.79 16.75 -2.26
N ARG A 137 14.30 15.53 -1.99
CA ARG A 137 15.16 14.35 -1.78
C ARG A 137 15.83 13.86 -3.07
N GLU A 138 15.36 14.27 -4.23
CA GLU A 138 16.04 13.96 -5.50
C GLU A 138 17.46 14.51 -5.59
N CYS A 139 17.68 15.67 -5.00
CA CYS A 139 19.00 16.29 -4.94
C CYS A 139 19.88 15.69 -3.83
N ALA A 140 19.35 14.77 -3.01
CA ALA A 140 20.12 14.10 -1.98
C ALA A 140 21.17 13.16 -2.60
N PRO A 141 22.33 12.96 -1.93
CA PRO A 141 23.31 11.97 -2.36
C PRO A 141 22.65 10.59 -2.54
N ALA A 142 23.08 9.83 -3.56
CA ALA A 142 22.44 8.57 -3.96
C ALA A 142 22.35 7.56 -2.79
N ASN A 143 23.36 7.52 -1.93
CA ASN A 143 23.43 6.64 -0.75
C ASN A 143 22.42 7.01 0.37
N CYS A 144 21.88 8.25 0.37
CA CYS A 144 20.92 8.70 1.36
C CYS A 144 19.51 8.87 0.79
N ARG A 145 19.39 8.93 -0.54
CA ARG A 145 18.15 9.28 -1.24
C ARG A 145 17.03 8.28 -0.93
N ARG A 146 17.27 7.00 -1.18
CA ARG A 146 16.26 5.96 -0.96
C ARG A 146 15.77 5.93 0.49
N GLU A 147 16.72 5.93 1.45
CA GLU A 147 16.36 5.88 2.87
C GLU A 147 15.58 7.13 3.31
N SER A 148 15.99 8.32 2.86
CA SER A 148 15.28 9.56 3.22
C SER A 148 13.85 9.62 2.64
N ILE A 149 13.64 9.10 1.43
CA ILE A 149 12.30 8.96 0.84
C ILE A 149 11.48 7.96 1.64
N MET A 150 12.05 6.79 1.98
CA MET A 150 11.36 5.78 2.78
C MET A 150 10.91 6.32 4.15
N GLN A 151 11.74 7.11 4.83
CA GLN A 151 11.36 7.70 6.12
C GLN A 151 10.17 8.67 5.96
N LEU A 152 10.14 9.47 4.91
CA LEU A 152 9.00 10.35 4.61
C LEU A 152 7.75 9.53 4.27
N LEU A 153 7.86 8.49 3.44
CA LEU A 153 6.74 7.60 3.13
C LEU A 153 6.18 6.90 4.38
N ARG A 154 7.05 6.53 5.33
CA ARG A 154 6.62 5.98 6.63
C ARG A 154 5.73 6.95 7.38
N VAL A 155 6.10 8.23 7.44
CA VAL A 155 5.26 9.27 8.07
C VAL A 155 3.92 9.36 7.37
N TYR A 156 3.91 9.42 6.04
CA TYR A 156 2.66 9.44 5.26
C TYR A 156 1.75 8.25 5.56
N TYR A 157 2.29 7.03 5.54
CA TYR A 157 1.49 5.83 5.82
C TYR A 157 1.06 5.73 7.29
N TRP A 158 1.80 6.31 8.22
CA TRP A 158 1.32 6.49 9.60
C TRP A 158 0.13 7.41 9.68
N ASP A 159 0.12 8.51 8.93
CA ASP A 159 -1.04 9.43 8.88
C ASP A 159 -2.26 8.71 8.28
N VAL A 160 -2.07 7.96 7.19
CA VAL A 160 -3.15 7.14 6.60
C VAL A 160 -3.64 6.07 7.59
N TYR A 161 -2.74 5.44 8.34
CA TYR A 161 -3.12 4.46 9.37
C TYR A 161 -3.87 5.12 10.54
N ALA A 162 -3.46 6.32 10.94
CA ALA A 162 -4.15 7.07 11.98
C ALA A 162 -5.60 7.41 11.59
N MET A 163 -5.86 7.69 10.30
CA MET A 163 -7.24 7.86 9.80
C MET A 163 -8.08 6.59 10.04
N TYR A 164 -7.51 5.41 9.74
CA TYR A 164 -8.17 4.13 9.99
C TYR A 164 -8.47 3.91 11.48
N VAL A 165 -7.50 4.17 12.35
CA VAL A 165 -7.65 3.94 13.81
C VAL A 165 -8.68 4.89 14.43
N ASN A 166 -8.78 6.12 13.89
CA ASN A 166 -9.70 7.14 14.40
C ASN A 166 -11.09 7.10 13.74
N ASP A 167 -11.30 6.25 12.73
CA ASP A 167 -12.62 6.12 12.11
C ASP A 167 -13.54 5.22 12.97
N PRO A 168 -14.62 5.77 13.55
CA PRO A 168 -15.57 4.97 14.34
C PRO A 168 -16.24 3.85 13.54
N LEU A 169 -16.23 3.96 12.21
CA LEU A 169 -16.83 2.97 11.31
C LEU A 169 -15.84 1.84 10.96
N ALA A 170 -14.55 2.01 11.23
CA ALA A 170 -13.53 1.00 10.90
C ALA A 170 -13.78 -0.33 11.61
N GLU A 171 -14.16 -0.30 12.90
CA GLU A 171 -14.49 -1.50 13.67
C GLU A 171 -15.85 -2.09 13.30
N ASN A 172 -16.78 -1.28 12.79
CA ASN A 172 -18.13 -1.69 12.42
C ASN A 172 -18.29 -2.03 10.94
N THR A 173 -17.21 -2.06 10.17
CA THR A 173 -17.26 -2.41 8.76
C THR A 173 -17.77 -3.84 8.60
N LYS A 174 -18.98 -3.99 8.06
CA LYS A 174 -19.56 -5.30 7.75
C LYS A 174 -18.78 -5.94 6.61
N TYR A 175 -18.12 -7.03 6.92
CA TYR A 175 -17.44 -7.86 5.94
C TYR A 175 -18.39 -8.91 5.38
N THR A 176 -18.26 -9.19 4.09
CA THR A 176 -18.90 -10.38 3.52
C THR A 176 -18.23 -11.64 4.11
N ARG A 177 -18.92 -12.78 4.07
CA ARG A 177 -18.37 -14.06 4.54
C ARG A 177 -17.03 -14.41 3.87
N LYS A 178 -16.83 -13.98 2.62
CA LYS A 178 -15.57 -14.16 1.90
C LYS A 178 -14.47 -13.24 2.42
N GLU A 179 -14.78 -11.99 2.65
CA GLU A 179 -13.84 -11.02 3.24
C GLU A 179 -13.45 -11.44 4.66
N GLU A 180 -14.40 -11.89 5.46
CA GLU A 180 -14.13 -12.41 6.81
C GLU A 180 -13.16 -13.60 6.80
N LEU A 181 -13.34 -14.54 5.87
CA LEU A 181 -12.44 -15.67 5.73
C LEU A 181 -11.02 -15.24 5.31
N ALA A 182 -10.90 -14.30 4.36
CA ALA A 182 -9.61 -13.75 3.96
C ALA A 182 -8.94 -12.98 5.14
N PHE A 183 -9.73 -12.22 5.91
CA PHE A 183 -9.26 -11.54 7.10
C PHE A 183 -8.73 -12.52 8.15
N ARG A 184 -9.47 -13.60 8.44
CA ARG A 184 -9.03 -14.66 9.37
C ARG A 184 -7.74 -15.32 8.90
N PHE A 185 -7.59 -15.56 7.60
CA PHE A 185 -6.34 -16.09 7.04
C PHE A 185 -5.15 -15.14 7.31
N MET A 186 -5.28 -13.86 7.00
CA MET A 186 -4.19 -12.90 7.23
C MET A 186 -3.86 -12.75 8.73
N ARG A 187 -4.87 -12.78 9.59
CA ARG A 187 -4.66 -12.74 11.04
C ARG A 187 -3.89 -13.97 11.53
N LEU A 188 -4.21 -15.17 11.03
CA LEU A 188 -3.46 -16.37 11.35
C LEU A 188 -1.99 -16.30 10.94
N ILE A 189 -1.68 -15.73 9.77
CA ILE A 189 -0.27 -15.55 9.36
C ILE A 189 0.47 -14.64 10.35
N ILE A 190 -0.15 -13.55 10.81
CA ILE A 190 0.47 -12.60 11.74
C ILE A 190 0.62 -13.20 13.15
N GLU A 191 -0.32 -14.01 13.57
CA GLU A 191 -0.29 -14.68 14.88
C GLU A 191 0.77 -15.79 14.94
N GLU A 192 1.02 -16.46 13.81
CA GLU A 192 2.10 -17.45 13.68
C GLU A 192 3.45 -16.74 13.54
N ARG A 193 4.33 -16.93 14.51
CA ARG A 193 5.68 -16.31 14.49
C ARG A 193 6.75 -17.36 14.76
N PRO A 194 7.52 -17.74 13.74
CA PRO A 194 7.45 -17.33 12.33
C PRO A 194 6.24 -17.92 11.59
N PRO A 195 5.78 -17.28 10.48
CA PRO A 195 4.69 -17.82 9.67
C PRO A 195 5.00 -19.23 9.13
N ASN A 196 3.99 -20.09 9.09
CA ASN A 196 4.11 -21.33 8.35
C ASN A 196 4.06 -21.06 6.85
N LEU A 197 4.98 -21.64 6.06
CA LEU A 197 5.11 -21.36 4.63
C LEU A 197 4.09 -22.10 3.75
N GLU A 198 3.35 -23.05 4.32
CA GLU A 198 2.42 -23.91 3.58
C GLU A 198 0.99 -23.35 3.61
N VAL A 199 0.44 -23.06 2.43
CA VAL A 199 -0.97 -22.60 2.31
C VAL A 199 -1.94 -23.64 2.87
N ALA A 200 -1.61 -24.94 2.70
CA ALA A 200 -2.43 -26.05 3.20
C ALA A 200 -2.64 -26.01 4.71
N TYR A 201 -1.63 -25.60 5.47
CA TYR A 201 -1.69 -25.45 6.93
C TYR A 201 -2.79 -24.45 7.36
N TYR A 202 -2.83 -23.29 6.71
CA TYR A 202 -3.85 -22.28 7.01
C TYR A 202 -5.24 -22.70 6.50
N ALA A 203 -5.28 -23.35 5.35
CA ALA A 203 -6.53 -23.84 4.78
C ALA A 203 -7.20 -24.87 5.70
N GLU A 204 -6.42 -25.79 6.28
CA GLU A 204 -6.89 -26.76 7.28
C GLU A 204 -7.44 -26.05 8.52
N LYS A 205 -6.72 -25.09 9.09
CA LYS A 205 -7.17 -24.30 10.25
C LYS A 205 -8.47 -23.53 9.98
N LEU A 206 -8.69 -23.14 8.72
CA LEU A 206 -9.88 -22.41 8.30
C LEU A 206 -11.03 -23.30 7.81
N GLY A 207 -10.82 -24.62 7.73
CA GLY A 207 -11.83 -25.58 7.29
C GLY A 207 -12.17 -25.47 5.79
N VAL A 208 -11.19 -25.10 4.94
CA VAL A 208 -11.36 -24.95 3.49
C VAL A 208 -10.23 -25.64 2.73
N SER A 209 -10.39 -25.81 1.39
CA SER A 209 -9.29 -26.33 0.57
C SER A 209 -8.25 -25.22 0.28
N ALA A 210 -6.98 -25.61 0.13
CA ALA A 210 -5.89 -24.69 -0.22
C ALA A 210 -6.15 -23.93 -1.54
N LYS A 211 -6.73 -24.61 -2.53
CA LYS A 211 -7.11 -24.01 -3.81
C LYS A 211 -8.19 -22.94 -3.64
N TYR A 212 -9.22 -23.25 -2.83
CA TYR A 212 -10.29 -22.29 -2.53
C TYR A 212 -9.73 -21.06 -1.80
N LEU A 213 -8.92 -21.29 -0.75
CA LEU A 213 -8.29 -20.21 0.02
C LEU A 213 -7.44 -19.30 -0.87
N THR A 214 -6.59 -19.88 -1.73
CA THR A 214 -5.74 -19.12 -2.65
C THR A 214 -6.56 -18.24 -3.60
N ASN A 215 -7.59 -18.81 -4.22
CA ASN A 215 -8.45 -18.07 -5.15
C ASN A 215 -9.27 -16.98 -4.44
N LEU A 216 -9.80 -17.31 -3.26
CA LEU A 216 -10.54 -16.36 -2.43
C LEU A 216 -9.68 -15.16 -2.04
N VAL A 217 -8.53 -15.42 -1.44
CA VAL A 217 -7.60 -14.37 -0.99
C VAL A 217 -7.18 -13.49 -2.17
N LYS A 218 -6.83 -14.09 -3.31
CA LYS A 218 -6.48 -13.35 -4.52
C LYS A 218 -7.61 -12.47 -5.03
N SER A 219 -8.85 -12.96 -5.05
CA SER A 219 -10.01 -12.18 -5.49
C SER A 219 -10.31 -10.98 -4.60
N ILE A 220 -9.91 -11.05 -3.33
CA ILE A 220 -10.18 -10.01 -2.33
C ILE A 220 -9.00 -9.04 -2.20
N SER A 221 -7.77 -9.53 -2.19
CA SER A 221 -6.59 -8.72 -1.87
C SER A 221 -5.70 -8.40 -3.09
N GLY A 222 -5.95 -9.04 -4.23
CA GLY A 222 -5.09 -8.93 -5.42
C GLY A 222 -3.90 -9.88 -5.40
N GLN A 223 -3.48 -10.37 -4.23
CA GLN A 223 -2.37 -11.31 -4.05
C GLN A 223 -2.86 -12.69 -3.64
N SER A 224 -2.15 -13.73 -4.06
CA SER A 224 -2.43 -15.10 -3.64
C SER A 224 -2.12 -15.32 -2.15
N ALA A 225 -2.66 -16.37 -1.58
CA ALA A 225 -2.36 -16.76 -0.21
C ALA A 225 -0.85 -16.96 0.03
N ARG A 226 -0.12 -17.55 -0.96
CA ARG A 226 1.32 -17.76 -0.87
C ARG A 226 2.10 -16.43 -0.87
N GLU A 227 1.72 -15.47 -1.73
CA GLU A 227 2.36 -14.15 -1.77
C GLU A 227 2.21 -13.43 -0.42
N TRP A 228 1.05 -13.51 0.22
CA TRP A 228 0.86 -12.94 1.55
C TRP A 228 1.71 -13.62 2.63
N ILE A 229 1.82 -14.96 2.61
CA ILE A 229 2.68 -15.70 3.53
C ILE A 229 4.14 -15.24 3.36
N VAL A 230 4.63 -15.18 2.13
CA VAL A 230 6.00 -14.72 1.83
C VAL A 230 6.19 -13.28 2.31
N TYR A 231 5.24 -12.39 2.04
CA TYR A 231 5.28 -11.00 2.49
C TYR A 231 5.49 -10.89 4.01
N TYR A 232 4.63 -11.54 4.80
CA TYR A 232 4.75 -11.47 6.26
C TYR A 232 6.00 -12.19 6.79
N THR A 233 6.47 -13.22 6.11
CA THR A 233 7.73 -13.88 6.45
C THR A 233 8.92 -12.93 6.25
N ILE A 234 8.96 -12.18 5.14
CA ILE A 234 10.00 -11.17 4.90
C ILE A 234 9.92 -10.03 5.92
N VAL A 235 8.72 -9.60 6.29
CA VAL A 235 8.52 -8.60 7.36
C VAL A 235 9.12 -9.09 8.69
N GLU A 236 8.88 -10.36 9.05
CA GLU A 236 9.43 -10.97 10.27
C GLU A 236 10.96 -11.09 10.21
N ILE A 237 11.52 -11.53 9.07
CA ILE A 237 12.97 -11.58 8.86
C ILE A 237 13.60 -10.20 9.03
N LYS A 238 13.02 -9.16 8.41
CA LYS A 238 13.51 -7.78 8.52
C LYS A 238 13.44 -7.26 9.97
N ALA A 239 12.42 -7.63 10.72
CA ALA A 239 12.30 -7.30 12.15
C ALA A 239 13.41 -7.99 12.97
N LEU A 240 13.61 -9.30 12.77
CA LEU A 240 14.65 -10.06 13.45
C LEU A 240 16.07 -9.52 13.16
N LEU A 241 16.34 -9.11 11.91
CA LEU A 241 17.62 -8.50 11.52
C LEU A 241 17.89 -7.16 12.21
N ARG A 242 16.84 -6.41 12.55
CA ARG A 242 16.97 -5.10 13.23
C ARG A 242 17.14 -5.23 14.74
N GLU A 243 16.50 -6.22 15.33
CA GLU A 243 16.39 -6.35 16.80
C GLU A 243 17.36 -7.36 17.39
N SER A 244 17.99 -8.20 16.56
CA SER A 244 18.84 -9.28 17.05
C SER A 244 20.30 -9.14 16.61
N THR A 245 21.20 -9.70 17.42
CA THR A 245 22.63 -9.91 17.09
C THR A 245 22.83 -11.22 16.31
N LEU A 246 21.74 -11.87 15.88
CA LEU A 246 21.79 -13.14 15.16
C LEU A 246 22.32 -12.93 13.74
N ASP A 247 23.08 -13.90 13.25
CA ASP A 247 23.49 -13.92 11.85
C ASP A 247 22.33 -14.28 10.93
N LEU A 248 22.45 -13.91 9.66
CA LEU A 248 21.42 -14.14 8.64
C LEU A 248 21.06 -15.62 8.51
N LYS A 249 22.05 -16.51 8.60
CA LYS A 249 21.84 -17.96 8.48
C LYS A 249 20.95 -18.50 9.60
N THR A 250 21.18 -18.04 10.82
CA THR A 250 20.37 -18.40 11.99
C THR A 250 18.95 -17.87 11.86
N ILE A 251 18.76 -16.64 11.35
CA ILE A 251 17.43 -16.06 11.13
C ILE A 251 16.66 -16.85 10.08
N VAL A 252 17.27 -17.15 8.92
CA VAL A 252 16.65 -17.94 7.84
C VAL A 252 16.23 -19.32 8.33
N SER A 253 17.09 -20.00 9.10
CA SER A 253 16.76 -21.28 9.72
C SER A 253 15.58 -21.17 10.71
N ARG A 254 15.51 -20.09 11.45
CA ARG A 254 14.45 -19.85 12.45
C ARG A 254 13.08 -19.63 11.83
N VAL A 255 13.02 -19.00 10.66
CA VAL A 255 11.77 -18.75 9.92
C VAL A 255 11.43 -19.88 8.93
N ASN A 256 12.15 -20.99 8.95
CA ASN A 256 11.97 -22.12 8.03
C ASN A 256 11.96 -21.70 6.54
N PHE A 257 12.73 -20.68 6.19
CA PHE A 257 12.82 -20.25 4.79
C PHE A 257 13.70 -21.24 4.00
N PRO A 258 13.34 -21.57 2.73
CA PRO A 258 13.96 -22.67 2.00
C PRO A 258 15.48 -22.57 1.87
N ASP A 259 16.01 -21.39 1.63
CA ASP A 259 17.45 -21.11 1.58
C ASP A 259 17.78 -19.62 1.63
N GLN A 260 19.06 -19.31 1.85
CA GLN A 260 19.59 -17.95 1.93
C GLN A 260 19.60 -17.25 0.56
N SER A 261 19.70 -17.99 -0.56
CA SER A 261 19.73 -17.43 -1.90
C SER A 261 18.37 -16.95 -2.39
N SER A 262 17.29 -17.48 -1.80
CA SER A 262 15.92 -17.04 -2.08
C SER A 262 15.55 -15.67 -1.44
N LEU A 263 16.47 -15.08 -0.67
CA LEU A 263 16.30 -13.78 0.01
C LEU A 263 17.05 -12.62 -0.68
N SER A 264 17.78 -12.92 -1.75
CA SER A 264 18.61 -11.96 -2.50
C SER A 264 17.81 -11.18 -3.52
#